data_eb3d37486f3067d750488d623ac40d82
#
_entry.id   eb3d37486f3067d750488d623ac40d82
#
_cell.length_a   1.000
_cell.length_b   1.000
_cell.length_c   1.000
_cell.angle_alpha   90.00
_cell.angle_beta   90.00
_cell.angle_gamma   90.00
#
_symmetry.space_group_name_H-M   'P 1'
#
loop_
_entity.id
_entity.type
_entity.pdbx_description
1 polymer ?
#
loop_
_entity_poly.entity_id
_entity_poly.type
_entity_poly.pdbx_seq_one_letter_code
_entity_poly.pdbx_strand_id
1 'polypeptide(L)'
;MKFGILVNEGPFTHQASDSAYRFAVAALARGHEVWRVFFYSDGVNNANKLSEPQTDDRNLVSLWSELGKEHDIDLVVCIAAALRRGIKDEIVQDGFRISGLGQLVEAGIQADRLVVFGD
;
A
#
# COMPACT_ATOMS: atom_id res chain seq x y z
N MET A 1 3.82 11.48 -15.21
CA MET A 1 2.73 11.76 -14.24
C MET A 1 3.14 11.31 -12.86
N LYS A 2 2.58 11.97 -11.87
CA LYS A 2 2.76 11.61 -10.47
C LYS A 2 1.46 10.96 -9.99
N PHE A 3 1.52 9.70 -9.57
CA PHE A 3 0.35 8.95 -9.10
C PHE A 3 0.33 8.83 -7.59
N GLY A 4 -0.87 8.96 -7.01
CA GLY A 4 -1.20 8.47 -5.68
C GLY A 4 -2.06 7.23 -5.85
N ILE A 5 -1.94 6.27 -4.94
CA ILE A 5 -2.71 5.03 -4.98
C ILE A 5 -3.39 4.81 -3.63
N LEU A 6 -4.67 4.47 -3.66
CA LEU A 6 -5.44 4.09 -2.47
C LEU A 6 -5.81 2.62 -2.60
N VAL A 7 -5.44 1.82 -1.60
CA VAL A 7 -5.72 0.38 -1.56
C VAL A 7 -6.65 0.09 -0.39
N ASN A 8 -7.85 -0.41 -0.67
CA ASN A 8 -8.89 -0.65 0.33
C ASN A 8 -9.05 -2.12 0.72
N GLU A 9 -8.31 -3.04 0.11
CA GLU A 9 -8.49 -4.46 0.35
C GLU A 9 -7.19 -5.16 0.69
N GLY A 10 -7.30 -6.24 1.45
CA GLY A 10 -6.16 -7.01 1.92
C GLY A 10 -5.51 -7.86 0.83
N PRO A 11 -4.34 -8.43 1.14
CA PRO A 11 -3.51 -9.05 0.11
C PRO A 11 -3.93 -10.45 -0.32
N PHE A 12 -4.76 -11.16 0.46
CA PHE A 12 -5.01 -12.58 0.20
C PHE A 12 -6.45 -12.93 -0.14
N THR A 13 -7.39 -12.02 0.08
CA THR A 13 -8.83 -12.30 -0.12
C THR A 13 -9.40 -11.70 -1.38
N HIS A 14 -8.74 -10.68 -1.92
CA HIS A 14 -9.23 -9.95 -3.09
C HIS A 14 -8.09 -9.65 -4.06
N GLN A 15 -8.45 -9.45 -5.32
CA GLN A 15 -7.48 -9.16 -6.38
C GLN A 15 -6.98 -7.72 -6.35
N ALA A 16 -7.70 -6.81 -5.71
CA ALA A 16 -7.44 -5.37 -5.80
C ALA A 16 -6.02 -4.98 -5.38
N SER A 17 -5.49 -5.57 -4.29
CA SER A 17 -4.14 -5.26 -3.83
C SER A 17 -3.08 -5.68 -4.84
N ASP A 18 -3.21 -6.86 -5.43
CA ASP A 18 -2.29 -7.32 -6.45
C ASP A 18 -2.38 -6.44 -7.71
N SER A 19 -3.59 -6.06 -8.09
CA SER A 19 -3.81 -5.14 -9.22
C SER A 19 -3.15 -3.79 -8.97
N ALA A 20 -3.26 -3.26 -7.75
CA ALA A 20 -2.61 -2.01 -7.36
C ALA A 20 -1.09 -2.12 -7.46
N TYR A 21 -0.53 -3.23 -6.97
CA TYR A 21 0.91 -3.48 -7.04
C TYR A 21 1.37 -3.53 -8.50
N ARG A 22 0.67 -4.28 -9.34
CA ARG A 22 1.00 -4.40 -10.78
C ARG A 22 0.88 -3.06 -11.49
N PHE A 23 -0.11 -2.25 -11.13
CA PHE A 23 -0.26 -0.91 -11.66
C PHE A 23 0.95 -0.05 -11.29
N ALA A 24 1.39 -0.10 -10.02
CA ALA A 24 2.55 0.66 -9.56
C ALA A 24 3.81 0.27 -10.33
N VAL A 25 4.05 -1.03 -10.49
CA VAL A 25 5.20 -1.53 -11.24
C VAL A 25 5.15 -1.04 -12.69
N ALA A 26 3.98 -1.12 -13.34
CA ALA A 26 3.82 -0.70 -14.73
C ALA A 26 4.02 0.82 -14.89
N ALA A 27 3.50 1.61 -13.95
CA ALA A 27 3.66 3.06 -13.99
C ALA A 27 5.14 3.45 -13.87
N LEU A 28 5.86 2.82 -12.94
CA LEU A 28 7.28 3.07 -12.76
C LEU A 28 8.09 2.66 -14.00
N ALA A 29 7.74 1.54 -14.62
CA ALA A 29 8.40 1.05 -15.83
C ALA A 29 8.22 2.01 -17.02
N ARG A 30 7.14 2.79 -17.02
CA ARG A 30 6.86 3.78 -18.06
C ARG A 30 7.38 5.18 -17.73
N GLY A 31 8.16 5.31 -16.68
CA GLY A 31 8.78 6.57 -16.31
C GLY A 31 7.90 7.49 -15.48
N HIS A 32 6.78 7.01 -14.97
CA HIS A 32 5.94 7.79 -14.07
C HIS A 32 6.43 7.66 -12.63
N GLU A 33 6.00 8.58 -11.79
CA GLU A 33 6.29 8.54 -10.37
C GLU A 33 5.08 8.00 -9.61
N VAL A 34 5.32 7.10 -8.64
CA VAL A 34 4.33 6.71 -7.64
C VAL A 34 4.74 7.42 -6.35
N TRP A 35 4.00 8.47 -6.01
CA TRP A 35 4.40 9.38 -4.93
C TRP A 35 4.07 8.82 -3.55
N ARG A 36 2.86 8.25 -3.42
CA ARG A 36 2.40 7.66 -2.15
C ARG A 36 1.38 6.57 -2.42
N VAL A 37 1.44 5.49 -1.64
CA VAL A 37 0.39 4.47 -1.60
C VAL A 37 -0.22 4.51 -0.20
N PHE A 38 -1.52 4.74 -0.13
CA PHE A 38 -2.24 4.80 1.14
C PHE A 38 -3.11 3.55 1.28
N PHE A 39 -2.90 2.82 2.38
CA PHE A 39 -3.64 1.59 2.68
C PHE A 39 -4.70 1.90 3.73
N TYR A 40 -5.96 1.69 3.36
CA TYR A 40 -7.10 2.02 4.18
C TYR A 40 -8.03 0.83 4.33
N SER A 41 -8.93 0.84 5.32
CA SER A 41 -9.85 -0.25 5.57
C SER A 41 -9.06 -1.58 5.69
N ASP A 42 -9.49 -2.65 5.05
CA ASP A 42 -8.76 -3.92 5.08
C ASP A 42 -7.43 -3.87 4.34
N GLY A 43 -7.20 -2.81 3.56
CA GLY A 43 -5.92 -2.59 2.88
C GLY A 43 -4.73 -2.51 3.84
N VAL A 44 -4.96 -2.13 5.10
CA VAL A 44 -3.89 -2.06 6.10
C VAL A 44 -3.23 -3.42 6.36
N ASN A 45 -3.92 -4.52 6.03
CA ASN A 45 -3.34 -5.85 6.16
C ASN A 45 -2.16 -6.10 5.20
N ASN A 46 -1.99 -5.27 4.18
CA ASN A 46 -0.81 -5.32 3.31
C ASN A 46 0.49 -4.98 4.05
N ALA A 47 0.40 -4.39 5.23
CA ALA A 47 1.55 -3.99 6.03
C ALA A 47 1.86 -4.97 7.18
N ASN A 48 1.08 -6.02 7.35
CA ASN A 48 1.26 -6.96 8.47
C ASN A 48 2.42 -7.92 8.19
N LYS A 49 3.55 -7.71 8.84
CA LYS A 49 4.74 -8.55 8.64
C LYS A 49 4.57 -9.97 9.13
N LEU A 50 3.55 -10.24 9.96
CA LEU A 50 3.28 -11.58 10.47
C LEU A 50 2.49 -12.44 9.49
N SER A 51 2.01 -11.86 8.38
CA SER A 51 1.30 -12.61 7.37
C SER A 51 2.21 -13.64 6.70
N GLU A 52 1.73 -14.87 6.62
CA GLU A 52 2.45 -15.97 5.99
C GLU A 52 1.60 -16.56 4.88
N PRO A 53 1.83 -16.18 3.62
CA PRO A 53 1.11 -16.80 2.52
C PRO A 53 1.54 -18.26 2.33
N GLN A 54 0.69 -19.04 1.70
CA GLN A 54 1.07 -20.40 1.32
C GLN A 54 2.24 -20.35 0.33
N THR A 55 2.97 -21.44 0.20
CA THR A 55 4.22 -21.48 -0.57
C THR A 55 4.06 -21.00 -2.02
N ASP A 56 2.90 -21.28 -2.64
CA ASP A 56 2.62 -20.89 -4.02
C ASP A 56 1.92 -19.54 -4.15
N ASP A 57 1.57 -18.88 -3.04
CA ASP A 57 0.98 -17.56 -3.06
C ASP A 57 2.06 -16.48 -3.16
N ARG A 58 1.71 -15.38 -3.81
CA ARG A 58 2.58 -14.20 -3.83
C ARG A 58 2.57 -13.54 -2.46
N ASN A 59 3.74 -13.15 -1.99
CA ASN A 59 3.87 -12.40 -0.73
C ASN A 59 3.79 -10.90 -1.02
N LEU A 60 2.57 -10.37 -1.11
CA LEU A 60 2.36 -8.96 -1.42
C LEU A 60 2.91 -8.02 -0.36
N VAL A 61 2.94 -8.43 0.91
CA VAL A 61 3.53 -7.61 1.98
C VAL A 61 5.01 -7.33 1.66
N SER A 62 5.76 -8.37 1.35
CA SER A 62 7.17 -8.24 0.98
C SER A 62 7.34 -7.50 -0.34
N LEU A 63 6.49 -7.76 -1.32
CA LEU A 63 6.58 -7.10 -2.63
C LEU A 63 6.37 -5.60 -2.52
N TRP A 64 5.36 -5.15 -1.77
CA TRP A 64 5.16 -3.72 -1.52
C TRP A 64 6.36 -3.10 -0.81
N SER A 65 6.85 -3.76 0.24
CA SER A 65 8.01 -3.29 0.99
C SER A 65 9.23 -3.09 0.10
N GLU A 66 9.54 -4.09 -0.72
CA GLU A 66 10.69 -4.04 -1.63
C GLU A 66 10.53 -2.93 -2.67
N LEU A 67 9.33 -2.82 -3.25
CA LEU A 67 9.06 -1.78 -4.25
C LEU A 67 9.21 -0.39 -3.64
N GLY A 68 8.68 -0.20 -2.44
CA GLY A 68 8.78 1.08 -1.75
C GLY A 68 10.21 1.50 -1.46
N LYS A 69 11.03 0.54 -1.05
CA LYS A 69 12.45 0.80 -0.78
C LYS A 69 13.23 1.08 -2.05
N GLU A 70 12.98 0.31 -3.10
CA GLU A 70 13.70 0.44 -4.37
C GLU A 70 13.42 1.78 -5.05
N HIS A 71 12.18 2.25 -4.99
CA HIS A 71 11.74 3.45 -5.70
C HIS A 71 11.44 4.63 -4.79
N ASP A 72 11.76 4.51 -3.51
CA ASP A 72 11.51 5.56 -2.50
C ASP A 72 10.05 5.99 -2.47
N ILE A 73 9.14 5.01 -2.44
CA ILE A 73 7.70 5.25 -2.38
C ILE A 73 7.25 5.32 -0.91
N ASP A 74 6.47 6.34 -0.58
CA ASP A 74 5.89 6.49 0.74
C ASP A 74 4.68 5.57 0.89
N LEU A 75 4.84 4.46 1.64
CA LEU A 75 3.78 3.48 1.90
C LEU A 75 3.16 3.79 3.26
N VAL A 76 1.94 4.32 3.26
CA VAL A 76 1.27 4.80 4.46
C VAL A 76 0.08 3.93 4.82
N VAL A 77 -0.01 3.56 6.09
CA VAL A 77 -1.10 2.74 6.64
C VAL A 77 -1.96 3.62 7.54
N CYS A 78 -3.27 3.60 7.34
CA CYS A 78 -4.20 4.40 8.14
C CYS A 78 -4.19 3.94 9.60
N ILE A 79 -3.90 4.85 10.52
CA ILE A 79 -3.78 4.54 11.95
C ILE A 79 -5.07 3.97 12.53
N ALA A 80 -6.23 4.57 12.25
CA ALA A 80 -7.49 4.11 12.81
C ALA A 80 -7.86 2.71 12.29
N ALA A 81 -7.69 2.47 10.99
CA ALA A 81 -7.97 1.18 10.39
C ALA A 81 -7.01 0.11 10.90
N ALA A 82 -5.74 0.47 11.09
CA ALA A 82 -4.73 -0.44 11.62
C ALA A 82 -5.05 -0.84 13.06
N LEU A 83 -5.40 0.12 13.91
CA LEU A 83 -5.72 -0.16 15.31
C LEU A 83 -6.93 -1.10 15.46
N ARG A 84 -7.96 -0.92 14.63
CA ARG A 84 -9.12 -1.82 14.65
C ARG A 84 -8.77 -3.26 14.35
N ARG A 85 -7.67 -3.48 13.66
CA ARG A 85 -7.24 -4.82 13.20
C ARG A 85 -6.02 -5.33 13.95
N GLY A 86 -5.64 -4.64 15.04
CA GLY A 86 -4.52 -5.06 15.87
C GLY A 86 -3.16 -4.85 15.21
N ILE A 87 -3.08 -4.04 14.18
CA ILE A 87 -1.82 -3.74 13.50
C ILE A 87 -1.17 -2.54 14.17
N LYS A 88 -0.08 -2.78 14.86
CA LYS A 88 0.67 -1.77 15.61
C LYS A 88 2.09 -1.70 15.06
N ASP A 89 2.85 -0.70 15.47
CA ASP A 89 4.21 -0.46 14.98
C ASP A 89 5.09 -1.71 15.04
N GLU A 90 4.94 -2.53 16.06
CA GLU A 90 5.77 -3.74 16.26
C GLU A 90 5.57 -4.77 15.16
N ILE A 91 4.43 -4.78 14.48
CA ILE A 91 4.13 -5.78 13.46
C ILE A 91 4.02 -5.22 12.04
N VAL A 92 4.31 -3.92 11.88
CA VAL A 92 4.29 -3.31 10.56
C VAL A 92 5.58 -3.68 9.81
N GLN A 93 5.42 -4.14 8.59
CA GLN A 93 6.52 -4.51 7.72
C GLN A 93 7.40 -3.28 7.43
N ASP A 94 8.71 -3.50 7.37
CA ASP A 94 9.67 -2.47 7.00
C ASP A 94 9.27 -1.79 5.68
N GLY A 95 9.46 -0.49 5.60
CA GLY A 95 9.09 0.28 4.42
C GLY A 95 7.71 0.92 4.48
N PHE A 96 6.84 0.47 5.40
CA PHE A 96 5.54 1.08 5.67
C PHE A 96 5.64 1.98 6.90
N ARG A 97 4.76 2.99 6.96
CA ARG A 97 4.60 3.80 8.19
C ARG A 97 3.12 4.00 8.50
N ILE A 98 2.80 4.11 9.77
CA ILE A 98 1.43 4.35 10.23
C ILE A 98 1.23 5.86 10.37
N SER A 99 0.15 6.39 9.77
CA SER A 99 -0.18 7.81 9.89
C SER A 99 -1.68 8.03 9.66
N GLY A 100 -2.12 9.27 9.76
CA GLY A 100 -3.53 9.62 9.67
C GLY A 100 -4.01 9.89 8.25
N LEU A 101 -5.32 10.11 8.14
CA LEU A 101 -5.99 10.37 6.86
C LEU A 101 -5.49 11.64 6.16
N GLY A 102 -4.85 12.55 6.88
CA GLY A 102 -4.24 13.72 6.28
C GLY A 102 -3.23 13.37 5.18
N GLN A 103 -2.57 12.21 5.30
CA GLN A 103 -1.64 11.74 4.29
C GLN A 103 -2.34 11.37 2.98
N LEU A 104 -3.57 10.84 3.07
CA LEU A 104 -4.39 10.55 1.90
C LEU A 104 -4.84 11.85 1.22
N VAL A 105 -5.28 12.82 2.02
CA VAL A 105 -5.69 14.13 1.49
C VAL A 105 -4.52 14.79 0.77
N GLU A 106 -3.35 14.77 1.38
CA GLU A 106 -2.13 15.33 0.78
C GLU A 106 -1.80 14.63 -0.55
N ALA A 107 -1.94 13.31 -0.60
CA ALA A 107 -1.70 12.56 -1.84
C ALA A 107 -2.65 12.99 -2.94
N GLY A 108 -3.93 13.23 -2.61
CA GLY A 108 -4.92 13.72 -3.57
C GLY A 108 -4.59 15.10 -4.11
N ILE A 109 -3.96 15.95 -3.28
CA ILE A 109 -3.56 17.30 -3.68
C ILE A 109 -2.28 17.28 -4.52
N GLN A 110 -1.29 16.51 -4.10
CA GLN A 110 0.04 16.53 -4.70
C GLN A 110 0.16 15.67 -5.96
N ALA A 111 -0.60 14.58 -6.06
CA ALA A 111 -0.54 13.70 -7.21
C ALA A 111 -1.34 14.28 -8.39
N ASP A 112 -0.93 13.95 -9.61
CA ASP A 112 -1.69 14.29 -10.80
C ASP A 112 -2.97 13.46 -10.89
N ARG A 113 -2.91 12.22 -10.42
CA ARG A 113 -4.06 11.31 -10.36
C ARG A 113 -3.99 10.48 -9.09
N LEU A 114 -5.14 10.30 -8.45
CA LEU A 114 -5.30 9.35 -7.35
C LEU A 114 -6.12 8.18 -7.89
N VAL A 115 -5.54 6.98 -7.88
CA VAL A 115 -6.18 5.78 -8.39
C VAL A 115 -6.56 4.88 -7.22
N VAL A 116 -7.82 4.43 -7.20
CA VAL A 116 -8.39 3.65 -6.09
C VAL A 116 -8.56 2.20 -6.51
N PHE A 117 -8.12 1.28 -5.66
CA PHE A 117 -8.26 -0.16 -5.87
C PHE A 117 -9.05 -0.77 -4.71
N GLY A 118 -10.16 -1.41 -5.05
CA GLY A 118 -11.08 -2.02 -4.08
C GLY A 118 -12.25 -1.13 -3.73
N ASP A 119 -13.20 -1.73 -3.04
CA ASP A 119 -14.45 -1.05 -2.64
C ASP A 119 -14.30 -0.21 -1.39
#